data_1c8498f7d275cea574d29f15c2b079fe
#
_entry.id   1c8498f7d275cea574d29f15c2b079fe
#
_cell.length_a   1.000
_cell.length_b   1.000
_cell.length_c   1.000
_cell.angle_alpha   90.00
_cell.angle_beta   90.00
_cell.angle_gamma   90.00
#
_symmetry.space_group_name_H-M   'P 1'
#
loop_
_entity.id
_entity.type
_entity.pdbx_description
1 polymer ?
#
loop_
_entity_poly.entity_id
_entity_poly.type
_entity_poly.pdbx_seq_one_letter_code
_entity_poly.pdbx_strand_id
1 'polypeptide(L)'
;MARSVREQMVDSAVILLAKHGLDGTSFTEVLNASGAPRGSIYHHFPGGKDELIAAAIEVAGGRAVALLRSFEGRSPVEIVDGFFAMWRAVLERSQFTAGCSVLAVTVAGSQGSSGDSDGLLRAAGQVFRSWQSALAAVLAAGGVPAAAAEPFATLLIAASEGAVALSRAEQSYGPFDAVHQVLRDQAGRF
;
A
#
# COMPACT_ATOMS: atom_id res chain seq x y z
N MET A 1 -24.92 3.32 2.44
CA MET A 1 -24.72 4.75 2.77
C MET A 1 -23.88 5.41 1.67
N ALA A 2 -24.21 6.63 1.26
CA ALA A 2 -23.40 7.38 0.30
C ALA A 2 -22.08 7.78 1.01
N ARG A 3 -20.92 7.65 0.29
CA ARG A 3 -19.61 8.11 0.80
C ARG A 3 -19.62 9.62 0.98
N SER A 4 -19.02 10.11 2.06
CA SER A 4 -18.83 11.56 2.26
C SER A 4 -17.87 12.14 1.20
N VAL A 5 -17.97 13.45 0.97
CA VAL A 5 -17.07 14.16 0.03
C VAL A 5 -15.60 13.99 0.45
N ARG A 6 -15.31 14.02 1.76
CA ARG A 6 -13.96 13.78 2.29
C ARG A 6 -13.46 12.38 1.94
N GLU A 7 -14.27 11.34 2.13
CA GLU A 7 -13.91 9.96 1.78
C GLU A 7 -13.66 9.79 0.28
N GLN A 8 -14.45 10.44 -0.57
CA GLN A 8 -14.25 10.40 -2.03
C GLN A 8 -12.91 11.02 -2.43
N MET A 9 -12.53 12.16 -1.82
CA MET A 9 -11.22 12.78 -2.04
C MET A 9 -10.07 11.90 -1.58
N VAL A 10 -10.17 11.28 -0.39
CA VAL A 10 -9.17 10.37 0.15
C VAL A 10 -9.02 9.14 -0.75
N ASP A 11 -10.11 8.50 -1.18
CA ASP A 11 -10.08 7.36 -2.09
C ASP A 11 -9.42 7.72 -3.43
N SER A 12 -9.72 8.91 -3.96
CA SER A 12 -9.08 9.41 -5.18
C SER A 12 -7.58 9.65 -5.00
N ALA A 13 -7.18 10.21 -3.85
CA ALA A 13 -5.77 10.41 -3.52
C ALA A 13 -5.01 9.09 -3.42
N VAL A 14 -5.59 8.03 -2.83
CA VAL A 14 -4.99 6.68 -2.80
C VAL A 14 -4.70 6.18 -4.21
N ILE A 15 -5.67 6.32 -5.13
CA ILE A 15 -5.51 5.86 -6.51
C ILE A 15 -4.44 6.68 -7.27
N LEU A 16 -4.45 7.99 -7.09
CA LEU A 16 -3.48 8.88 -7.74
C LEU A 16 -2.06 8.62 -7.24
N LEU A 17 -1.87 8.45 -5.92
CA LEU A 17 -0.58 8.07 -5.33
C LEU A 17 -0.06 6.76 -5.93
N ALA A 18 -0.92 5.75 -6.03
CA ALA A 18 -0.54 4.45 -6.57
C ALA A 18 -0.13 4.50 -8.05
N LYS A 19 -0.74 5.40 -8.84
CA LYS A 19 -0.50 5.53 -10.29
C LYS A 19 0.57 6.56 -10.63
N HIS A 20 0.54 7.72 -10.00
CA HIS A 20 1.29 8.90 -10.42
C HIS A 20 2.29 9.39 -9.38
N GLY A 21 2.35 8.73 -8.21
CA GLY A 21 3.23 9.12 -7.12
C GLY A 21 2.80 10.40 -6.41
N LEU A 22 3.67 10.89 -5.50
CA LEU A 22 3.39 12.07 -4.68
C LEU A 22 3.27 13.35 -5.50
N ASP A 23 4.15 13.54 -6.49
CA ASP A 23 4.17 14.74 -7.33
C ASP A 23 2.95 14.81 -8.25
N GLY A 24 2.50 13.65 -8.78
CA GLY A 24 1.29 13.56 -9.61
C GLY A 24 -0.04 13.63 -8.83
N THR A 25 0.02 13.75 -7.49
CA THR A 25 -1.18 13.84 -6.64
C THR A 25 -1.36 15.27 -6.14
N SER A 26 -1.92 16.14 -6.96
CA SER A 26 -2.26 17.52 -6.59
C SER A 26 -3.71 17.64 -6.14
N PHE A 27 -4.05 18.75 -5.46
CA PHE A 27 -5.45 19.07 -5.12
C PHE A 27 -6.35 19.13 -6.36
N THR A 28 -5.83 19.67 -7.46
CA THR A 28 -6.57 19.76 -8.73
C THR A 28 -6.90 18.36 -9.26
N GLU A 29 -5.90 17.46 -9.28
CA GLU A 29 -6.11 16.08 -9.72
C GLU A 29 -7.08 15.33 -8.82
N VAL A 30 -6.99 15.50 -7.50
CA VAL A 30 -7.92 14.87 -6.55
C VAL A 30 -9.35 15.39 -6.74
N LEU A 31 -9.55 16.69 -6.95
CA LEU A 31 -10.86 17.27 -7.22
C LEU A 31 -11.45 16.73 -8.54
N ASN A 32 -10.63 16.67 -9.59
CA ASN A 32 -11.05 16.14 -10.88
C ASN A 32 -11.45 14.66 -10.77
N ALA A 33 -10.65 13.85 -10.05
CA ALA A 33 -10.90 12.42 -9.89
C ALA A 33 -12.08 12.10 -8.96
N SER A 34 -12.29 12.90 -7.91
CA SER A 34 -13.37 12.69 -6.93
C SER A 34 -14.71 13.28 -7.34
N GLY A 35 -14.72 14.23 -8.28
CA GLY A 35 -15.90 15.03 -8.63
C GLY A 35 -16.34 16.00 -7.52
N ALA A 36 -15.49 16.24 -6.53
CA ALA A 36 -15.81 17.10 -5.40
C ALA A 36 -15.81 18.59 -5.80
N PRO A 37 -16.64 19.44 -5.17
CA PRO A 37 -16.63 20.88 -5.40
C PRO A 37 -15.28 21.51 -5.05
N ARG A 38 -14.75 22.39 -5.92
CA ARG A 38 -13.42 23.01 -5.75
C ARG A 38 -13.19 23.68 -4.39
N GLY A 39 -14.19 24.36 -3.86
CA GLY A 39 -14.10 25.03 -2.56
C GLY A 39 -14.07 24.09 -1.34
N SER A 40 -14.49 22.83 -1.50
CA SER A 40 -14.61 21.89 -0.37
C SER A 40 -13.27 21.32 0.11
N ILE A 41 -12.23 21.32 -0.74
CA ILE A 41 -10.95 20.69 -0.40
C ILE A 41 -10.25 21.40 0.77
N TYR A 42 -10.24 22.73 0.78
CA TYR A 42 -9.64 23.52 1.86
C TYR A 42 -10.45 23.46 3.17
N HIS A 43 -11.76 23.14 3.07
CA HIS A 43 -12.60 22.91 4.24
C HIS A 43 -12.27 21.53 4.88
N HIS A 44 -12.04 20.51 4.05
CA HIS A 44 -11.79 19.14 4.51
C HIS A 44 -10.32 18.87 4.87
N PHE A 45 -9.39 19.66 4.29
CA PHE A 45 -7.95 19.53 4.49
C PHE A 45 -7.30 20.89 4.68
N PRO A 46 -7.58 21.57 5.83
CA PRO A 46 -7.02 22.90 6.13
C PRO A 46 -5.50 22.88 6.28
N GLY A 47 -4.90 21.74 6.67
CA GLY A 47 -3.44 21.51 6.70
C GLY A 47 -2.81 21.28 5.33
N GLY A 48 -3.59 21.39 4.25
CA GLY A 48 -3.05 21.33 2.89
C GLY A 48 -2.90 19.92 2.32
N LYS A 49 -2.03 19.82 1.30
CA LYS A 49 -1.80 18.59 0.55
C LYS A 49 -1.31 17.46 1.47
N ASP A 50 -0.42 17.78 2.40
CA ASP A 50 0.21 16.77 3.27
C ASP A 50 -0.81 16.10 4.19
N GLU A 51 -1.82 16.83 4.70
CA GLU A 51 -2.94 16.27 5.45
C GLU A 51 -3.77 15.29 4.61
N LEU A 52 -4.05 15.64 3.36
CA LEU A 52 -4.77 14.75 2.44
C LEU A 52 -3.96 13.48 2.15
N ILE A 53 -2.66 13.62 1.88
CA ILE A 53 -1.76 12.48 1.61
C ILE A 53 -1.64 11.58 2.84
N ALA A 54 -1.45 12.15 4.04
CA ALA A 54 -1.42 11.39 5.28
C ALA A 54 -2.72 10.59 5.48
N ALA A 55 -3.88 11.22 5.29
CA ALA A 55 -5.17 10.54 5.37
C ALA A 55 -5.31 9.42 4.31
N ALA A 56 -4.78 9.63 3.10
CA ALA A 56 -4.83 8.64 2.03
C ALA A 56 -4.00 7.40 2.36
N ILE A 57 -2.74 7.55 2.82
CA ILE A 57 -1.90 6.40 3.18
C ILE A 57 -2.40 5.70 4.44
N GLU A 58 -2.98 6.41 5.41
CA GLU A 58 -3.62 5.82 6.58
C GLU A 58 -4.81 4.92 6.19
N VAL A 59 -5.70 5.40 5.32
CA VAL A 59 -6.83 4.62 4.81
C VAL A 59 -6.36 3.42 4.00
N ALA A 60 -5.38 3.58 3.13
CA ALA A 60 -4.77 2.46 2.39
C ALA A 60 -4.16 1.44 3.35
N GLY A 61 -3.43 1.92 4.36
CA GLY A 61 -2.83 1.11 5.41
C GLY A 61 -3.84 0.29 6.19
N GLY A 62 -4.91 0.93 6.65
CA GLY A 62 -5.98 0.27 7.40
C GLY A 62 -6.69 -0.81 6.59
N ARG A 63 -6.93 -0.57 5.29
CA ARG A 63 -7.52 -1.57 4.39
C ARG A 63 -6.62 -2.79 4.22
N ALA A 64 -5.32 -2.58 4.06
CA ALA A 64 -4.35 -3.68 3.98
C ALA A 64 -4.30 -4.48 5.28
N VAL A 65 -4.23 -3.83 6.45
CA VAL A 65 -4.27 -4.52 7.75
C VAL A 65 -5.54 -5.34 7.92
N ALA A 66 -6.71 -4.80 7.54
CA ALA A 66 -7.98 -5.53 7.61
C ALA A 66 -7.95 -6.80 6.73
N LEU A 67 -7.39 -6.69 5.52
CA LEU A 67 -7.22 -7.84 4.64
C LEU A 67 -6.22 -8.86 5.22
N LEU A 68 -5.06 -8.42 5.73
CA LEU A 68 -4.07 -9.31 6.35
C LEU A 68 -4.68 -10.10 7.51
N ARG A 69 -5.46 -9.46 8.37
CA ARG A 69 -6.17 -10.13 9.46
C ARG A 69 -7.19 -11.17 8.99
N SER A 70 -7.73 -11.02 7.77
CA SER A 70 -8.65 -12.02 7.20
C SER A 70 -7.96 -13.34 6.84
N PHE A 71 -6.63 -13.40 6.91
CA PHE A 71 -5.85 -14.64 6.74
C PHE A 71 -5.67 -15.43 8.04
N GLU A 72 -6.23 -14.97 9.16
CA GLU A 72 -6.19 -15.69 10.43
C GLU A 72 -6.71 -17.13 10.26
N GLY A 73 -6.00 -18.09 10.84
CA GLY A 73 -6.30 -19.54 10.76
C GLY A 73 -5.86 -20.22 9.46
N ARG A 74 -5.19 -19.52 8.54
CA ARG A 74 -4.61 -20.12 7.33
C ARG A 74 -3.18 -20.61 7.57
N SER A 75 -2.75 -21.57 6.77
CA SER A 75 -1.34 -22.01 6.74
C SER A 75 -0.42 -20.91 6.20
N PRO A 76 0.91 -20.97 6.48
CA PRO A 76 1.86 -20.00 5.96
C PRO A 76 1.83 -19.88 4.43
N VAL A 77 1.66 -20.98 3.72
CA VAL A 77 1.55 -21.02 2.25
C VAL A 77 0.30 -20.26 1.78
N GLU A 78 -0.86 -20.52 2.40
CA GLU A 78 -2.11 -19.82 2.04
C GLU A 78 -2.07 -18.32 2.37
N ILE A 79 -1.33 -17.94 3.42
CA ILE A 79 -1.11 -16.50 3.75
C ILE A 79 -0.29 -15.84 2.65
N VAL A 80 0.82 -16.46 2.21
CA VAL A 80 1.65 -15.97 1.11
C VAL A 80 0.83 -15.88 -0.18
N ASP A 81 0.10 -16.93 -0.53
CA ASP A 81 -0.74 -16.95 -1.74
C ASP A 81 -1.80 -15.84 -1.70
N GLY A 82 -2.48 -15.64 -0.56
CA GLY A 82 -3.46 -14.57 -0.38
C GLY A 82 -2.86 -13.16 -0.45
N PHE A 83 -1.67 -12.97 0.13
CA PHE A 83 -0.94 -11.71 0.09
C PHE A 83 -0.52 -11.35 -1.34
N PHE A 84 0.02 -12.31 -2.09
CA PHE A 84 0.37 -12.11 -3.49
C PHE A 84 -0.86 -11.96 -4.40
N ALA A 85 -1.96 -12.65 -4.12
CA ALA A 85 -3.22 -12.47 -4.87
C ALA A 85 -3.76 -11.03 -4.75
N MET A 86 -3.61 -10.37 -3.60
CA MET A 86 -3.94 -8.96 -3.43
C MET A 86 -3.15 -8.07 -4.41
N TRP A 87 -1.84 -8.24 -4.47
CA TRP A 87 -0.97 -7.46 -5.36
C TRP A 87 -1.20 -7.78 -6.84
N ARG A 88 -1.41 -9.06 -7.17
CA ARG A 88 -1.79 -9.45 -8.52
C ARG A 88 -3.05 -8.72 -8.98
N ALA A 89 -4.07 -8.64 -8.13
CA ALA A 89 -5.29 -7.92 -8.45
C ALA A 89 -5.09 -6.40 -8.64
N VAL A 90 -4.07 -5.79 -8.01
CA VAL A 90 -3.68 -4.39 -8.27
C VAL A 90 -3.07 -4.27 -9.66
N LEU A 91 -2.10 -5.12 -10.02
CA LEU A 91 -1.45 -5.12 -11.33
C LEU A 91 -2.45 -5.36 -12.46
N GLU A 92 -3.33 -6.35 -12.31
CA GLU A 92 -4.36 -6.70 -13.29
C GLU A 92 -5.33 -5.53 -13.53
N ARG A 93 -5.96 -5.04 -12.48
CA ARG A 93 -6.95 -3.94 -12.59
C ARG A 93 -6.36 -2.64 -13.09
N SER A 94 -5.10 -2.40 -12.81
CA SER A 94 -4.40 -1.20 -13.26
C SER A 94 -3.69 -1.38 -14.61
N GLN A 95 -3.65 -2.58 -15.17
CA GLN A 95 -2.83 -2.88 -16.35
C GLN A 95 -1.38 -2.40 -16.14
N PHE A 96 -0.77 -2.80 -15.02
CA PHE A 96 0.59 -2.45 -14.58
C PHE A 96 0.86 -0.95 -14.38
N THR A 97 -0.17 -0.08 -14.32
CA THR A 97 0.04 1.36 -14.13
C THR A 97 0.08 1.79 -12.65
N ALA A 98 -0.41 0.96 -11.72
CA ALA A 98 -0.43 1.28 -10.30
C ALA A 98 0.50 0.37 -9.48
N GLY A 99 1.05 0.93 -8.40
CA GLY A 99 1.83 0.24 -7.38
C GLY A 99 1.29 0.54 -5.98
N CYS A 100 2.20 0.60 -5.00
CA CYS A 100 1.87 0.91 -3.62
C CYS A 100 1.76 2.44 -3.41
N SER A 101 0.62 2.90 -2.91
CA SER A 101 0.42 4.31 -2.55
C SER A 101 1.30 4.75 -1.38
N VAL A 102 1.63 3.83 -0.46
CA VAL A 102 2.48 4.10 0.71
C VAL A 102 3.94 4.19 0.29
N LEU A 103 4.42 3.23 -0.52
CA LEU A 103 5.77 3.27 -1.07
C LEU A 103 6.01 4.54 -1.91
N ALA A 104 5.01 4.98 -2.67
CA ALA A 104 5.10 6.20 -3.48
C ALA A 104 5.48 7.44 -2.65
N VAL A 105 5.04 7.52 -1.39
CA VAL A 105 5.41 8.59 -0.47
C VAL A 105 6.85 8.46 0.01
N THR A 106 7.33 7.23 0.22
CA THR A 106 8.70 6.99 0.73
C THR A 106 9.80 7.21 -0.32
N VAL A 107 9.49 7.01 -1.60
CA VAL A 107 10.45 7.18 -2.70
C VAL A 107 10.40 8.55 -3.36
N ALA A 108 9.41 9.38 -2.99
CA ALA A 108 9.36 10.76 -3.44
C ALA A 108 10.54 11.53 -2.86
N GLY A 109 11.30 12.19 -3.73
CA GLY A 109 12.42 13.03 -3.28
C GLY A 109 11.94 14.17 -2.38
N SER A 110 12.76 14.54 -1.41
CA SER A 110 12.51 15.68 -0.51
C SER A 110 12.60 17.05 -1.20
N GLN A 111 12.88 17.07 -2.50
CA GLN A 111 13.05 18.27 -3.30
C GLN A 111 11.72 18.69 -3.95
N GLY A 112 11.09 19.72 -3.39
CA GLY A 112 10.01 20.43 -4.07
C GLY A 112 8.68 20.57 -3.35
N SER A 113 8.43 19.86 -2.27
CA SER A 113 7.25 20.11 -1.44
C SER A 113 7.60 21.13 -0.35
N SER A 114 6.94 22.26 -0.39
CA SER A 114 6.94 23.29 0.69
C SER A 114 6.22 22.79 1.97
N GLY A 115 6.16 21.47 2.19
CA GLY A 115 5.44 20.81 3.27
C GLY A 115 6.35 19.99 4.19
N ASP A 116 5.76 19.39 5.22
CA ASP A 116 6.43 18.50 6.19
C ASP A 116 6.71 17.11 5.58
N SER A 117 7.71 17.03 4.67
CA SER A 117 8.15 15.76 4.08
C SER A 117 8.54 14.72 5.14
N ASP A 118 9.10 15.17 6.28
CA ASP A 118 9.45 14.28 7.39
C ASP A 118 8.20 13.72 8.07
N GLY A 119 7.11 14.49 8.15
CA GLY A 119 5.82 14.05 8.67
C GLY A 119 5.22 12.93 7.82
N LEU A 120 5.20 13.08 6.51
CA LEU A 120 4.71 12.08 5.59
C LEU A 120 5.55 10.81 5.61
N LEU A 121 6.87 10.93 5.67
CA LEU A 121 7.77 9.77 5.76
C LEU A 121 7.56 9.01 7.08
N ARG A 122 7.38 9.73 8.21
CA ARG A 122 7.02 9.10 9.49
C ARG A 122 5.68 8.38 9.43
N ALA A 123 4.68 8.98 8.81
CA ALA A 123 3.35 8.37 8.62
C ALA A 123 3.44 7.10 7.77
N ALA A 124 4.14 7.13 6.65
CA ALA A 124 4.38 5.95 5.81
C ALA A 124 5.10 4.84 6.58
N GLY A 125 6.11 5.18 7.36
CA GLY A 125 6.82 4.24 8.22
C GLY A 125 5.90 3.60 9.29
N GLN A 126 4.93 4.34 9.84
CA GLN A 126 3.93 3.78 10.76
C GLN A 126 3.02 2.79 10.06
N VAL A 127 2.58 3.09 8.85
CA VAL A 127 1.76 2.18 8.02
C VAL A 127 2.52 0.89 7.73
N PHE A 128 3.77 0.95 7.28
CA PHE A 128 4.57 -0.24 7.03
C PHE A 128 4.77 -1.08 8.30
N ARG A 129 5.05 -0.46 9.45
CA ARG A 129 5.14 -1.20 10.72
C ARG A 129 3.83 -1.90 11.07
N SER A 130 2.68 -1.25 10.83
CA SER A 130 1.38 -1.88 11.08
C SER A 130 1.13 -3.11 10.18
N TRP A 131 1.58 -3.06 8.93
CA TRP A 131 1.53 -4.21 8.01
C TRP A 131 2.44 -5.34 8.45
N GLN A 132 3.70 -5.00 8.80
CA GLN A 132 4.66 -5.99 9.32
C GLN A 132 4.11 -6.70 10.55
N SER A 133 3.60 -5.95 11.52
CA SER A 133 3.03 -6.52 12.74
C SER A 133 1.80 -7.39 12.47
N ALA A 134 0.88 -6.93 11.61
CA ALA A 134 -0.31 -7.71 11.26
C ALA A 134 0.04 -9.00 10.52
N LEU A 135 0.96 -8.94 9.56
CA LEU A 135 1.40 -10.09 8.78
C LEU A 135 2.18 -11.08 9.65
N ALA A 136 3.09 -10.60 10.52
CA ALA A 136 3.81 -11.42 11.46
C ALA A 136 2.87 -12.16 12.43
N ALA A 137 1.83 -11.50 12.91
CA ALA A 137 0.86 -12.11 13.81
C ALA A 137 0.10 -13.28 13.13
N VAL A 138 -0.39 -13.09 11.89
CA VAL A 138 -1.10 -14.17 11.18
C VAL A 138 -0.16 -15.29 10.76
N LEU A 139 1.10 -14.99 10.39
CA LEU A 139 2.12 -16.00 10.09
C LEU A 139 2.45 -16.85 11.33
N ALA A 140 2.66 -16.22 12.49
CA ALA A 140 2.91 -16.92 13.74
C ALA A 140 1.72 -17.82 14.14
N ALA A 141 0.50 -17.30 14.02
CA ALA A 141 -0.72 -18.06 14.26
C ALA A 141 -0.88 -19.23 13.27
N GLY A 142 -0.39 -19.07 12.04
CA GLY A 142 -0.39 -20.09 10.99
C GLY A 142 0.70 -21.15 11.11
N GLY A 143 1.63 -21.04 12.09
CA GLY A 143 2.66 -22.05 12.36
C GLY A 143 4.10 -21.61 12.07
N VAL A 144 4.34 -20.37 11.58
CA VAL A 144 5.70 -19.86 11.46
C VAL A 144 6.29 -19.64 12.86
N PRO A 145 7.51 -20.15 13.15
CA PRO A 145 8.14 -19.95 14.45
C PRO A 145 8.23 -18.44 14.82
N ALA A 146 7.94 -18.11 16.07
CA ALA A 146 7.86 -16.70 16.51
C ALA A 146 9.12 -15.89 16.16
N ALA A 147 10.31 -16.50 16.26
CA ALA A 147 11.57 -15.83 15.89
C ALA A 147 11.72 -15.56 14.38
N ALA A 148 10.96 -16.25 13.52
CA ALA A 148 10.99 -16.12 12.06
C ALA A 148 9.84 -15.26 11.52
N ALA A 149 8.75 -15.11 12.27
CA ALA A 149 7.52 -14.48 11.79
C ALA A 149 7.72 -13.01 11.39
N GLU A 150 8.35 -12.20 12.21
CA GLU A 150 8.60 -10.78 11.91
C GLU A 150 9.61 -10.58 10.77
N PRO A 151 10.79 -11.24 10.75
CA PRO A 151 11.69 -11.20 9.61
C PRO A 151 11.03 -11.67 8.30
N PHE A 152 10.23 -12.73 8.33
CA PHE A 152 9.55 -13.23 7.14
C PHE A 152 8.44 -12.28 6.66
N ALA A 153 7.67 -11.68 7.56
CA ALA A 153 6.69 -10.63 7.23
C ALA A 153 7.37 -9.43 6.55
N THR A 154 8.51 -8.99 7.08
CA THR A 154 9.30 -7.90 6.49
C THR A 154 9.79 -8.26 5.09
N LEU A 155 10.30 -9.49 4.92
CA LEU A 155 10.75 -10.00 3.61
C LEU A 155 9.59 -10.05 2.60
N LEU A 156 8.41 -10.55 3.00
CA LEU A 156 7.22 -10.62 2.13
C LEU A 156 6.83 -9.23 1.62
N ILE A 157 6.79 -8.23 2.50
CA ILE A 157 6.46 -6.86 2.11
C ILE A 157 7.52 -6.29 1.18
N ALA A 158 8.79 -6.35 1.55
CA ALA A 158 9.88 -5.77 0.76
C ALA A 158 10.00 -6.42 -0.63
N ALA A 159 9.90 -7.76 -0.69
CA ALA A 159 9.99 -8.49 -1.95
C ALA A 159 8.78 -8.26 -2.86
N SER A 160 7.56 -8.18 -2.30
CA SER A 160 6.36 -7.87 -3.09
C SER A 160 6.40 -6.46 -3.69
N GLU A 161 6.87 -5.46 -2.95
CA GLU A 161 7.03 -4.09 -3.46
C GLU A 161 8.03 -4.05 -4.63
N GLY A 162 9.16 -4.76 -4.50
CA GLY A 162 10.14 -4.91 -5.58
C GLY A 162 9.57 -5.66 -6.79
N ALA A 163 8.86 -6.77 -6.56
CA ALA A 163 8.21 -7.55 -7.61
C ALA A 163 7.17 -6.74 -8.38
N VAL A 164 6.36 -5.94 -7.68
CA VAL A 164 5.40 -5.03 -8.30
C VAL A 164 6.11 -3.97 -9.15
N ALA A 165 7.20 -3.37 -8.65
CA ALA A 165 7.96 -2.36 -9.38
C ALA A 165 8.58 -2.94 -10.66
N LEU A 166 9.20 -4.11 -10.59
CA LEU A 166 9.78 -4.80 -11.76
C LEU A 166 8.68 -5.19 -12.77
N SER A 167 7.57 -5.76 -12.31
CA SER A 167 6.46 -6.15 -13.19
C SER A 167 5.83 -4.96 -13.90
N ARG A 168 5.76 -3.79 -13.26
CA ARG A 168 5.33 -2.54 -13.89
C ARG A 168 6.31 -2.09 -14.96
N ALA A 169 7.61 -2.14 -14.68
CA ALA A 169 8.64 -1.75 -15.64
C ALA A 169 8.65 -2.66 -16.88
N GLU A 170 8.48 -3.96 -16.67
CA GLU A 170 8.51 -4.96 -17.75
C GLU A 170 7.13 -5.20 -18.40
N GLN A 171 6.05 -4.62 -17.87
CA GLN A 171 4.67 -4.87 -18.31
C GLN A 171 4.35 -6.37 -18.38
N SER A 172 4.83 -7.12 -17.37
CA SER A 172 4.81 -8.59 -17.32
C SER A 172 4.63 -9.09 -15.90
N TYR A 173 3.96 -10.24 -15.74
CA TYR A 173 3.88 -10.94 -14.45
C TYR A 173 5.14 -11.75 -14.12
N GLY A 174 6.08 -11.92 -15.04
CA GLY A 174 7.28 -12.75 -14.85
C GLY A 174 8.02 -12.48 -13.53
N PRO A 175 8.45 -11.23 -13.23
CA PRO A 175 9.10 -10.91 -11.96
C PRO A 175 8.23 -11.19 -10.74
N PHE A 176 6.93 -10.90 -10.83
CA PHE A 176 5.98 -11.11 -9.76
C PHE A 176 5.81 -12.60 -9.43
N ASP A 177 5.61 -13.43 -10.45
CA ASP A 177 5.43 -14.87 -10.30
C ASP A 177 6.68 -15.55 -9.78
N ALA A 178 7.87 -15.12 -10.22
CA ALA A 178 9.15 -15.64 -9.73
C ALA A 178 9.33 -15.39 -8.23
N VAL A 179 9.06 -14.17 -7.76
CA VAL A 179 9.17 -13.82 -6.33
C VAL A 179 8.11 -14.55 -5.51
N HIS A 180 6.86 -14.62 -6.00
CA HIS A 180 5.79 -15.37 -5.35
C HIS A 180 6.19 -16.83 -5.12
N GLN A 181 6.68 -17.52 -6.15
CA GLN A 181 7.06 -18.93 -6.06
C GLN A 181 8.14 -19.16 -5.01
N VAL A 182 9.19 -18.34 -4.98
CA VAL A 182 10.28 -18.46 -4.01
C VAL A 182 9.78 -18.28 -2.57
N LEU A 183 8.93 -17.28 -2.33
CA LEU A 183 8.40 -17.02 -0.99
C LEU A 183 7.36 -18.05 -0.55
N ARG A 184 6.58 -18.58 -1.48
CA ARG A 184 5.67 -19.69 -1.27
C ARG A 184 6.41 -20.97 -0.87
N ASP A 185 7.52 -21.30 -1.55
CA ASP A 185 8.37 -22.44 -1.23
C ASP A 185 9.05 -22.27 0.14
N GLN A 186 9.44 -21.04 0.49
CA GLN A 186 9.96 -20.71 1.82
C GLN A 186 8.90 -20.91 2.90
N ALA A 187 7.66 -20.47 2.67
CA ALA A 187 6.54 -20.66 3.59
C ALA A 187 6.22 -22.15 3.83
N GLY A 188 6.39 -22.99 2.80
CA GLY A 188 6.16 -24.44 2.90
C GLY A 188 7.20 -25.19 3.74
N ARG A 189 8.25 -24.52 4.20
CA ARG A 189 9.29 -25.10 5.07
C ARG A 189 9.03 -24.88 6.56
N PHE A 190 8.07 -24.06 6.89
CA PHE A 190 7.61 -23.83 8.26
C PHE A 190 6.51 -24.84 8.62
#